data_bfc85e39b5fa00c1decf74ce3b05886a
#
_entry.id   bfc85e39b5fa00c1decf74ce3b05886a
#
_cell.length_a   1.000
_cell.length_b   1.000
_cell.length_c   1.000
_cell.angle_alpha   90.00
_cell.angle_beta   90.00
_cell.angle_gamma   90.00
#
_symmetry.space_group_name_H-M   'P 1'
#
loop_
_entity.id
_entity.type
_entity.pdbx_description
1 polymer ?
#
loop_
_entity_poly.entity_id
_entity_poly.type
_entity_poly.pdbx_seq_one_letter_code
_entity_poly.pdbx_strand_id
1 'polypeptide(L)'
;LSGGQRQRISIARAFLKDAPIILLDEATASLDVENETAIQEALSRLIKHKTVLIIAHRMRTVAGADKIVVLSDGVVAEQGAPDALYARNGQYTHMVDLQTESQSWVI
;
A
#
# COMPACT_ATOMS: atom_id res chain seq x y z
N LEU A 1 22.68 -5.89 4.88
CA LEU A 1 21.26 -6.03 5.28
C LEU A 1 20.37 -6.22 4.06
N SER A 2 19.44 -7.16 4.13
CA SER A 2 18.43 -7.35 3.10
C SER A 2 17.40 -6.21 3.12
N GLY A 3 16.64 -6.04 2.04
CA GLY A 3 15.56 -5.06 1.99
C GLY A 3 14.52 -5.29 3.08
N GLY A 4 14.18 -6.54 3.36
CA GLY A 4 13.25 -6.90 4.43
C GLY A 4 13.76 -6.55 5.82
N GLN A 5 15.05 -6.75 6.07
CA GLN A 5 15.66 -6.40 7.36
C GLN A 5 15.67 -4.88 7.57
N ARG A 6 16.01 -4.12 6.54
CA ARG A 6 15.99 -2.64 6.60
C ARG A 6 14.60 -2.14 6.90
N GLN A 7 13.58 -2.74 6.29
CA GLN A 7 12.21 -2.34 6.51
C GLN A 7 11.74 -2.65 7.94
N ARG A 8 12.13 -3.79 8.50
CA ARG A 8 11.85 -4.12 9.88
C ARG A 8 12.45 -3.12 10.85
N ILE A 9 13.67 -2.66 10.58
CA ILE A 9 14.32 -1.62 11.39
C ILE A 9 13.55 -0.31 11.29
N SER A 10 13.12 0.07 10.10
CA SER A 10 12.33 1.28 9.89
C SER A 10 10.98 1.22 10.62
N ILE A 11 10.32 0.07 10.60
CA ILE A 11 9.08 -0.16 11.34
C ILE A 11 9.31 -0.05 12.85
N ALA A 12 10.39 -0.64 13.35
CA ALA A 12 10.73 -0.55 14.77
C ALA A 12 10.98 0.90 15.20
N ARG A 13 11.64 1.69 14.37
CA ARG A 13 11.83 3.12 14.61
C ARG A 13 10.52 3.88 14.67
N ALA A 14 9.58 3.54 13.78
CA ALA A 14 8.25 4.17 13.76
C ALA A 14 7.47 3.85 15.05
N PHE A 15 7.57 2.62 15.55
CA PHE A 15 6.98 2.25 16.84
C PHE A 15 7.53 3.08 17.99
N LEU A 16 8.86 3.26 18.01
CA LEU A 16 9.53 4.03 19.06
C LEU A 16 9.14 5.51 19.02
N LYS A 17 8.94 6.07 17.84
CA LYS A 17 8.52 7.46 17.68
C LYS A 17 7.07 7.68 18.06
N ASP A 18 6.24 6.67 17.89
CA ASP A 18 4.79 6.76 18.13
C ASP A 18 4.13 7.98 17.47
N ALA A 19 4.53 8.26 16.23
CA ALA A 19 3.99 9.40 15.48
C ALA A 19 2.53 9.16 15.08
N PRO A 20 1.68 10.21 15.14
CA PRO A 20 0.27 10.06 14.76
C PRO A 20 0.03 9.87 13.27
N ILE A 21 0.99 10.29 12.43
CA ILE A 21 0.93 10.16 10.98
C ILE A 21 2.15 9.38 10.51
N ILE A 22 1.91 8.33 9.71
CA ILE A 22 2.96 7.47 9.19
C ILE A 22 2.94 7.53 7.67
N LEU A 23 4.13 7.71 7.08
CA LEU A 23 4.31 7.70 5.63
C LEU A 23 5.05 6.43 5.23
N LEU A 24 4.49 5.68 4.29
CA LEU A 24 5.10 4.45 3.78
C LEU A 24 5.19 4.51 2.25
N ASP A 25 6.36 4.15 1.71
CA ASP A 25 6.55 4.02 0.28
C ASP A 25 6.80 2.55 -0.07
N GLU A 26 5.83 1.91 -0.70
CA GLU A 26 5.91 0.51 -1.08
C GLU A 26 7.00 0.23 -2.11
N ALA A 27 7.38 1.22 -2.93
CA ALA A 27 8.41 1.04 -3.96
C ALA A 27 9.78 0.72 -3.37
N THR A 28 10.04 1.16 -2.13
CA THR A 28 11.31 0.88 -1.45
C THR A 28 11.35 -0.48 -0.77
N ALA A 29 10.21 -1.19 -0.76
CA ALA A 29 10.05 -2.47 -0.09
C ALA A 29 10.27 -3.62 -1.07
N SER A 30 11.54 -3.96 -1.31
CA SER A 30 11.90 -5.17 -2.07
C SER A 30 11.88 -6.35 -1.10
N LEU A 31 10.73 -7.03 -1.00
CA LEU A 31 10.54 -8.09 -0.02
C LEU A 31 10.44 -9.45 -0.69
N ASP A 32 11.09 -10.45 -0.10
CA ASP A 32 10.78 -11.82 -0.42
C ASP A 32 9.51 -12.27 0.32
N VAL A 33 8.94 -13.39 -0.12
CA VAL A 33 7.64 -13.87 0.40
C VAL A 33 7.69 -14.18 1.89
N GLU A 34 8.81 -14.68 2.40
CA GLU A 34 8.96 -15.05 3.81
C GLU A 34 8.91 -13.83 4.72
N ASN A 35 9.55 -12.74 4.32
CA ASN A 35 9.59 -11.51 5.11
C ASN A 35 8.31 -10.71 5.00
N GLU A 36 7.57 -10.85 3.91
CA GLU A 36 6.37 -10.08 3.66
C GLU A 36 5.30 -10.27 4.74
N THR A 37 5.04 -11.51 5.14
CA THR A 37 4.03 -11.81 6.17
C THR A 37 4.39 -11.18 7.51
N ALA A 38 5.64 -11.31 7.95
CA ALA A 38 6.10 -10.74 9.21
C ALA A 38 6.00 -9.21 9.21
N ILE A 39 6.32 -8.59 8.08
CA ILE A 39 6.23 -7.14 7.92
C ILE A 39 4.78 -6.67 7.91
N GLN A 40 3.87 -7.40 7.25
CA GLN A 40 2.45 -7.07 7.23
C GLN A 40 1.85 -7.12 8.65
N GLU A 41 2.22 -8.11 9.45
CA GLU A 41 1.79 -8.20 10.84
C GLU A 41 2.30 -7.03 11.67
N ALA A 42 3.58 -6.67 11.51
CA ALA A 42 4.17 -5.53 12.21
C ALA A 42 3.51 -4.22 11.81
N LEU A 43 3.25 -4.02 10.51
CA LEU A 43 2.56 -2.84 10.01
C LEU A 43 1.13 -2.76 10.55
N SER A 44 0.41 -3.88 10.59
CA SER A 44 -0.95 -3.91 11.12
C SER A 44 -1.03 -3.44 12.57
N ARG A 45 -0.02 -3.78 13.36
CA ARG A 45 0.06 -3.31 14.75
C ARG A 45 0.42 -1.83 14.84
N LEU A 46 1.34 -1.39 13.98
CA LEU A 46 1.82 -0.01 13.97
C LEU A 46 0.72 0.97 13.59
N ILE A 47 -0.07 0.62 12.57
CA ILE A 47 -1.09 1.52 12.00
C ILE A 47 -2.37 1.60 12.84
N LYS A 48 -2.53 0.75 13.83
CA LYS A 48 -3.72 0.75 14.66
C LYS A 48 -3.86 2.08 15.39
N HIS A 49 -4.99 2.76 15.17
CA HIS A 49 -5.29 4.08 15.73
C HIS A 49 -4.42 5.23 15.18
N LYS A 50 -3.80 5.03 14.01
CA LYS A 50 -2.96 6.05 13.39
C LYS A 50 -3.44 6.37 11.98
N THR A 51 -3.05 7.54 11.47
CA THR A 51 -3.26 7.89 10.08
C THR A 51 -2.06 7.44 9.27
N VAL A 52 -2.29 6.61 8.26
CA VAL A 52 -1.23 6.05 7.42
C VAL A 52 -1.44 6.48 5.98
N LEU A 53 -0.42 7.09 5.40
CA LEU A 53 -0.38 7.42 3.99
C LEU A 53 0.59 6.48 3.30
N ILE A 54 0.08 5.68 2.36
CA ILE A 54 0.88 4.69 1.64
C ILE A 54 0.95 5.07 0.17
N ILE A 55 2.18 5.13 -0.37
CA ILE A 55 2.38 5.21 -1.81
C ILE A 55 2.43 3.77 -2.30
N ALA A 56 1.33 3.31 -2.88
CA ALA A 56 1.13 1.91 -3.22
C ALA A 56 1.44 1.63 -4.68
N HIS A 57 2.11 0.51 -4.92
CA HIS A 57 2.44 0.02 -6.24
C HIS A 57 1.73 -1.30 -6.55
N ARG A 58 1.13 -1.93 -5.53
CA ARG A 58 0.37 -3.17 -5.66
C ARG A 58 -1.09 -2.94 -5.33
N MET A 59 -1.97 -3.44 -6.20
CA MET A 59 -3.41 -3.24 -6.01
C MET A 59 -3.95 -3.91 -4.75
N ARG A 60 -3.37 -5.03 -4.32
CA ARG A 60 -3.80 -5.69 -3.09
C ARG A 60 -3.56 -4.83 -1.84
N THR A 61 -2.53 -4.01 -1.84
CA THR A 61 -2.27 -3.06 -0.76
C THR A 61 -3.35 -1.98 -0.73
N VAL A 62 -3.72 -1.50 -1.92
CA VAL A 62 -4.72 -0.44 -2.09
C VAL A 62 -6.10 -0.91 -1.67
N ALA A 63 -6.44 -2.17 -1.96
CA ALA A 63 -7.76 -2.72 -1.66
C ALA A 63 -8.10 -2.71 -0.16
N GLY A 64 -7.10 -2.72 0.72
CA GLY A 64 -7.30 -2.65 2.16
C GLY A 64 -7.37 -1.25 2.74
N ALA A 65 -7.25 -0.22 1.93
CA ALA A 65 -7.27 1.17 2.39
C ALA A 65 -8.68 1.66 2.69
N ASP A 66 -8.79 2.61 3.62
CA ASP A 66 -10.06 3.29 3.89
C ASP A 66 -10.40 4.29 2.80
N LYS A 67 -9.38 4.94 2.26
CA LYS A 67 -9.53 5.94 1.20
C LYS A 67 -8.37 5.83 0.23
N ILE A 68 -8.69 5.90 -1.05
CA ILE A 68 -7.71 5.90 -2.13
C ILE A 68 -7.70 7.27 -2.79
N VAL A 69 -6.49 7.74 -3.11
CA VAL A 69 -6.29 8.96 -3.91
C VAL A 69 -5.50 8.55 -5.15
N VAL A 70 -6.07 8.77 -6.32
CA VAL A 70 -5.41 8.51 -7.60
C VAL A 70 -4.84 9.80 -8.13
N LEU A 71 -3.52 9.85 -8.30
CA LEU A 71 -2.83 11.00 -8.87
C LEU A 71 -2.54 10.76 -10.35
N SER A 72 -2.78 11.78 -11.16
CA SER A 72 -2.47 11.75 -12.58
C SER A 72 -2.04 13.15 -13.01
N ASP A 73 -0.88 13.23 -13.65
CA ASP A 73 -0.31 14.51 -14.14
C ASP A 73 -0.21 15.58 -13.04
N GLY A 74 0.13 15.15 -11.83
CA GLY A 74 0.34 16.05 -10.70
C GLY A 74 -0.92 16.53 -9.99
N VAL A 75 -2.09 16.01 -10.38
CA VAL A 75 -3.36 16.39 -9.76
C VAL A 75 -4.13 15.16 -9.29
N VAL A 76 -5.07 15.38 -8.39
CA VAL A 76 -5.96 14.31 -7.92
C VAL A 76 -7.01 14.05 -8.99
N ALA A 77 -6.94 12.89 -9.62
CA ALA A 77 -7.88 12.48 -10.66
C ALA A 77 -9.15 11.87 -10.07
N GLU A 78 -8.98 11.04 -9.04
CA GLU A 78 -10.07 10.36 -8.34
C GLU A 78 -9.73 10.23 -6.87
N GLN A 79 -10.76 10.16 -6.02
CA GLN A 79 -10.57 9.85 -4.60
C GLN A 79 -11.85 9.26 -4.01
N GLY A 80 -11.68 8.38 -3.04
CA GLY A 80 -12.80 7.75 -2.34
C GLY A 80 -12.45 6.37 -1.80
N ALA A 81 -13.44 5.70 -1.23
CA ALA A 81 -13.28 4.33 -0.76
C ALA A 81 -13.07 3.39 -1.96
N PRO A 82 -12.35 2.26 -1.77
CA PRO A 82 -12.07 1.35 -2.89
C PRO A 82 -13.30 0.89 -3.66
N ASP A 83 -14.36 0.51 -2.97
CA ASP A 83 -15.58 0.03 -3.61
C ASP A 83 -16.27 1.13 -4.42
N ALA A 84 -16.31 2.34 -3.87
CA ALA A 84 -16.91 3.49 -4.55
C ALA A 84 -16.12 3.88 -5.80
N LEU A 85 -14.79 3.83 -5.74
CA LEU A 85 -13.95 4.11 -6.89
C LEU A 85 -14.09 3.06 -7.97
N TYR A 86 -14.15 1.79 -7.59
CA TYR A 86 -14.33 0.71 -8.55
C TYR A 86 -15.65 0.86 -9.30
N ALA A 87 -16.72 1.24 -8.59
CA ALA A 87 -18.03 1.46 -9.18
C ALA A 87 -18.07 2.62 -10.17
N ARG A 88 -17.17 3.59 -10.05
CA ARG A 88 -17.09 4.72 -11.00
C ARG A 88 -16.55 4.33 -12.38
N ASN A 89 -15.90 3.17 -12.48
CA ASN A 89 -15.36 2.66 -13.73
C ASN A 89 -14.34 3.63 -14.39
N GLY A 90 -13.52 4.26 -13.58
CA GLY A 90 -12.50 5.21 -14.02
C GLY A 90 -11.09 4.65 -14.02
N GLN A 91 -10.10 5.49 -13.73
CA GLN A 91 -8.68 5.10 -13.74
C GLN A 91 -8.36 4.00 -12.73
N TYR A 92 -8.92 4.09 -11.53
CA TYR A 92 -8.70 3.07 -10.50
C TYR A 92 -9.17 1.69 -10.98
N THR A 93 -10.39 1.63 -11.52
CA THR A 93 -10.95 0.38 -12.05
C THR A 93 -10.06 -0.20 -13.15
N HIS A 94 -9.59 0.65 -14.06
CA HIS A 94 -8.71 0.25 -15.14
C HIS A 94 -7.39 -0.34 -14.62
N MET A 95 -6.80 0.28 -13.61
CA MET A 95 -5.57 -0.20 -12.98
C MET A 95 -5.76 -1.56 -12.30
N VAL A 96 -6.87 -1.74 -11.57
CA VAL A 96 -7.22 -3.01 -10.94
C VAL A 96 -7.40 -4.10 -11.98
N ASP A 97 -8.14 -3.83 -13.04
CA ASP A 97 -8.43 -4.80 -14.10
C ASP A 97 -7.15 -5.21 -14.84
N LEU A 98 -6.28 -4.24 -15.14
CA LEU A 98 -4.98 -4.51 -15.78
C LEU A 98 -4.11 -5.43 -14.91
N GLN A 99 -4.05 -5.19 -13.63
CA GLN A 99 -3.23 -6.01 -12.74
C GLN A 99 -3.80 -7.42 -12.60
N THR A 100 -5.11 -7.55 -12.55
CA THR A 100 -5.78 -8.85 -12.54
C THR A 100 -5.49 -9.63 -13.82
N GLU A 101 -5.57 -8.97 -14.98
CA GLU A 101 -5.21 -9.58 -16.26
C GLU A 101 -3.76 -10.06 -16.26
N SER A 102 -2.83 -9.21 -15.82
CA SER A 102 -1.42 -9.58 -15.76
C SER A 102 -1.20 -10.82 -14.89
N GLN A 103 -1.88 -10.94 -13.77
CA GLN A 103 -1.78 -12.09 -12.89
C GLN A 103 -2.33 -13.36 -13.55
N SER A 104 -3.37 -13.24 -14.35
CA SER A 104 -3.94 -14.40 -15.07
C SER A 104 -3.06 -14.90 -16.20
N TRP A 105 -2.15 -14.08 -16.71
CA TRP A 105 -1.20 -14.45 -17.76
C TRP A 105 0.06 -15.11 -17.22
N VAL A 106 0.32 -15.05 -15.94
CA VAL A 106 1.46 -15.71 -15.30
C VAL A 106 1.06 -17.17 -15.03
N ILE A 107 1.48 -18.01 -15.91
CA ILE A 107 1.26 -19.46 -15.79
C ILE A 107 2.44 -20.10 -15.05
#